data_7be51426b0854e422fcf2157b923aa24
#
_entry.id   7be51426b0854e422fcf2157b923aa24
#
_cell.length_a   1.000
_cell.length_b   1.000
_cell.length_c   1.000
_cell.angle_alpha   90.00
_cell.angle_beta   90.00
_cell.angle_gamma   90.00
#
_symmetry.space_group_name_H-M   'P 1'
#
loop_
_entity.id
_entity.type
_entity.pdbx_description
1 polymer ?
#
loop_
_entity_poly.entity_id
_entity_poly.type
_entity_poly.pdbx_seq_one_letter_code
_entity_poly.pdbx_strand_id
1 'polypeptide(L)'
;MQTKTMPIALKFMVGVFALAVSVAVPRPVSAETLADALVGAYTNSGLLDQNRALLRAADEDVASAVATLKPVLRWSANLTQTFGRVRTAATVTSISNDDLTAAVSLAAELVLYDFGSRQFRVEATKETVLATREALLNIEQQVLLRGVSAYMGVIEANEFVALRNNNVRLLTQELQAAQDRFEVGEVTRTDVALAQAQLAQARSGLAAADGDLLRAIEEY
;
A
#
# COMPACT_ATOMS: atom_id res chain seq x y z
N MET A 1 58.17 0.08 -53.45
CA MET A 1 59.24 -0.81 -52.92
C MET A 1 58.74 -1.46 -51.61
N GLN A 2 58.70 -2.73 -51.63
CA GLN A 2 58.51 -3.69 -50.52
C GLN A 2 57.13 -3.71 -49.81
N THR A 3 56.36 -4.57 -50.34
CA THR A 3 55.30 -5.38 -49.69
C THR A 3 55.86 -6.23 -48.61
N LYS A 4 55.25 -6.22 -47.39
CA LYS A 4 55.49 -7.28 -46.41
C LYS A 4 54.17 -7.85 -45.94
N THR A 5 53.96 -9.04 -46.42
CA THR A 5 52.82 -9.95 -46.19
C THR A 5 52.69 -10.31 -44.73
N MET A 6 51.45 -10.25 -44.19
CA MET A 6 51.01 -10.88 -42.95
C MET A 6 50.88 -12.41 -43.12
N PRO A 7 51.29 -13.22 -42.16
CA PRO A 7 50.77 -14.59 -42.05
C PRO A 7 49.57 -14.64 -41.10
N ILE A 8 48.49 -15.20 -41.65
CA ILE A 8 47.28 -15.57 -40.94
C ILE A 8 47.62 -16.76 -40.04
N ALA A 9 47.64 -16.53 -38.70
CA ALA A 9 47.68 -17.59 -37.72
C ALA A 9 46.27 -17.81 -37.19
N LEU A 10 45.60 -18.79 -37.79
CA LEU A 10 44.32 -19.34 -37.38
C LEU A 10 44.52 -20.05 -36.01
N LYS A 11 44.21 -19.40 -34.93
CA LYS A 11 44.08 -20.04 -33.61
C LYS A 11 42.68 -20.53 -33.44
N PHE A 12 42.47 -21.84 -33.64
CA PHE A 12 41.33 -22.58 -33.16
C PHE A 12 41.31 -22.48 -31.62
N MET A 13 40.41 -21.66 -31.11
CA MET A 13 40.10 -21.60 -29.71
C MET A 13 38.89 -22.51 -29.49
N VAL A 14 39.17 -23.75 -29.10
CA VAL A 14 38.17 -24.73 -28.63
C VAL A 14 37.51 -24.11 -27.38
N GLY A 15 36.34 -23.50 -27.56
CA GLY A 15 35.49 -23.09 -26.45
C GLY A 15 34.85 -24.32 -25.80
N VAL A 16 35.39 -24.74 -24.69
CA VAL A 16 34.73 -25.69 -23.78
C VAL A 16 33.49 -24.96 -23.23
N PHE A 17 32.33 -25.27 -23.79
CA PHE A 17 31.04 -24.87 -23.28
C PHE A 17 30.77 -25.70 -22.04
N ALA A 18 31.18 -25.19 -20.87
CA ALA A 18 30.81 -25.76 -19.59
C ALA A 18 29.32 -25.53 -19.37
N LEU A 19 28.53 -26.55 -19.70
CA LEU A 19 27.10 -26.61 -19.39
C LEU A 19 26.99 -26.67 -17.84
N ALA A 20 26.85 -25.51 -17.19
CA ALA A 20 26.52 -25.43 -15.80
C ALA A 20 25.06 -25.92 -15.64
N VAL A 21 24.92 -27.22 -15.40
CA VAL A 21 23.69 -27.82 -14.89
C VAL A 21 23.47 -27.21 -13.51
N SER A 22 22.65 -26.16 -13.47
CA SER A 22 22.10 -25.60 -12.23
C SER A 22 21.25 -26.70 -11.60
N VAL A 23 21.84 -27.49 -10.69
CA VAL A 23 21.07 -28.33 -9.79
C VAL A 23 20.24 -27.39 -8.95
N ALA A 24 18.98 -27.21 -9.35
CA ALA A 24 17.98 -26.56 -8.53
C ALA A 24 17.81 -27.45 -7.30
N VAL A 25 18.55 -27.15 -6.25
CA VAL A 25 18.33 -27.73 -4.93
C VAL A 25 16.89 -27.35 -4.57
N PRO A 26 15.96 -28.32 -4.42
CA PRO A 26 14.63 -28.01 -3.96
C PRO A 26 14.81 -27.35 -2.59
N ARG A 27 14.54 -26.04 -2.52
CA ARG A 27 14.39 -25.37 -1.24
C ARG A 27 13.25 -26.09 -0.55
N PRO A 28 13.42 -26.57 0.71
CA PRO A 28 12.28 -27.06 1.44
C PRO A 28 11.24 -25.96 1.39
N VAL A 29 10.09 -26.23 0.77
CA VAL A 29 8.90 -25.39 0.90
C VAL A 29 8.49 -25.58 2.35
N SER A 30 9.05 -24.78 3.23
CA SER A 30 8.59 -24.64 4.58
C SER A 30 7.15 -24.12 4.46
N ALA A 31 6.19 -24.84 5.00
CA ALA A 31 4.85 -24.32 5.11
C ALA A 31 4.97 -22.96 5.82
N GLU A 32 4.46 -21.92 5.18
CA GLU A 32 4.53 -20.55 5.70
C GLU A 32 3.84 -20.53 7.05
N THR A 33 4.55 -20.08 8.07
CA THR A 33 4.01 -20.04 9.43
C THR A 33 3.31 -18.71 9.67
N LEU A 34 2.41 -18.67 10.65
CA LEU A 34 1.81 -17.41 11.08
C LEU A 34 2.86 -16.35 11.43
N ALA A 35 4.01 -16.75 11.97
CA ALA A 35 5.10 -15.84 12.28
C ALA A 35 5.70 -15.23 11.00
N ASP A 36 5.91 -16.03 9.96
CA ASP A 36 6.43 -15.56 8.67
C ASP A 36 5.43 -14.59 8.00
N ALA A 37 4.13 -14.91 8.06
CA ALA A 37 3.05 -14.04 7.58
C ALA A 37 3.04 -12.69 8.28
N LEU A 38 3.20 -12.67 9.62
CA LEU A 38 3.23 -11.43 10.41
C LEU A 38 4.48 -10.60 10.10
N VAL A 39 5.64 -11.23 9.91
CA VAL A 39 6.86 -10.55 9.47
C VAL A 39 6.65 -9.95 8.08
N GLY A 40 6.03 -10.69 7.16
CA GLY A 40 5.69 -10.19 5.83
C GLY A 40 4.75 -8.99 5.88
N ALA A 41 3.67 -9.08 6.66
CA ALA A 41 2.72 -7.99 6.84
C ALA A 41 3.38 -6.73 7.44
N TYR A 42 4.26 -6.88 8.42
CA TYR A 42 4.96 -5.77 9.06
C TYR A 42 5.99 -5.11 8.13
N THR A 43 6.77 -5.90 7.39
CA THR A 43 7.84 -5.38 6.54
C THR A 43 7.34 -4.76 5.24
N ASN A 44 6.22 -5.24 4.70
CA ASN A 44 5.67 -4.77 3.43
C ASN A 44 4.50 -3.79 3.60
N SER A 45 4.19 -3.38 4.83
CA SER A 45 3.06 -2.47 5.09
C SER A 45 3.38 -1.03 4.69
N GLY A 46 2.84 -0.56 3.58
CA GLY A 46 2.90 0.85 3.19
C GLY A 46 2.20 1.78 4.20
N LEU A 47 1.24 1.27 4.98
CA LEU A 47 0.57 2.03 6.03
C LEU A 47 1.50 2.37 7.18
N LEU A 48 2.40 1.46 7.57
CA LEU A 48 3.42 1.71 8.58
C LEU A 48 4.43 2.76 8.11
N ASP A 49 4.88 2.68 6.87
CA ASP A 49 5.81 3.65 6.31
C ASP A 49 5.20 5.05 6.21
N GLN A 50 3.92 5.14 5.84
CA GLN A 50 3.16 6.39 5.86
C GLN A 50 3.11 6.98 7.28
N ASN A 51 2.76 6.20 8.30
CA ASN A 51 2.64 6.69 9.67
C ASN A 51 4.00 7.03 10.30
N ARG A 52 5.07 6.33 9.93
CA ARG A 52 6.44 6.70 10.27
C ARG A 52 6.85 8.05 9.65
N ALA A 53 6.40 8.32 8.43
CA ALA A 53 6.62 9.64 7.81
C ALA A 53 5.82 10.75 8.51
N LEU A 54 4.57 10.48 8.94
CA LEU A 54 3.78 11.40 9.76
C LEU A 54 4.42 11.69 11.11
N LEU A 55 5.01 10.69 11.76
CA LEU A 55 5.74 10.89 13.01
C LEU A 55 6.95 11.82 12.80
N ARG A 56 7.71 11.64 11.72
CA ARG A 56 8.81 12.55 11.37
C ARG A 56 8.33 13.97 11.10
N ALA A 57 7.16 14.14 10.45
CA ALA A 57 6.56 15.45 10.26
C ALA A 57 6.18 16.12 11.60
N ALA A 58 5.63 15.35 12.55
CA ALA A 58 5.34 15.86 13.88
C ALA A 58 6.61 16.26 14.67
N ASP A 59 7.73 15.55 14.48
CA ASP A 59 9.02 15.95 15.06
C ASP A 59 9.50 17.30 14.47
N GLU A 60 9.29 17.56 13.17
CA GLU A 60 9.61 18.86 12.54
C GLU A 60 8.69 20.00 13.01
N ASP A 61 7.45 19.69 13.41
CA ASP A 61 6.55 20.66 14.02
C ASP A 61 7.10 21.17 15.36
N VAL A 62 7.79 20.31 16.14
CA VAL A 62 8.51 20.75 17.35
C VAL A 62 9.65 21.69 16.98
N ALA A 63 10.43 21.38 15.96
CA ALA A 63 11.48 22.27 15.48
C ALA A 63 10.94 23.64 15.04
N SER A 64 9.79 23.64 14.36
CA SER A 64 9.07 24.85 13.96
C SER A 64 8.58 25.64 15.19
N ALA A 65 8.03 24.97 16.19
CA ALA A 65 7.63 25.61 17.44
C ALA A 65 8.83 26.23 18.17
N VAL A 66 9.95 25.54 18.26
CA VAL A 66 11.20 26.08 18.85
C VAL A 66 11.73 27.25 18.05
N ALA A 67 11.59 27.25 16.73
CA ALA A 67 12.02 28.37 15.88
C ALA A 67 11.29 29.68 16.23
N THR A 68 10.04 29.61 16.75
CA THR A 68 9.32 30.81 17.20
C THR A 68 9.93 31.51 18.41
N LEU A 69 10.81 30.84 19.16
CA LEU A 69 11.57 31.43 20.27
C LEU A 69 12.78 32.24 19.81
N LYS A 70 13.18 32.10 18.55
CA LYS A 70 14.34 32.74 17.96
C LYS A 70 13.94 34.04 17.24
N PRO A 71 14.88 35.03 17.09
CA PRO A 71 14.62 36.19 16.27
C PRO A 71 14.41 35.80 14.80
N VAL A 72 13.40 36.41 14.19
CA VAL A 72 13.06 36.19 12.77
C VAL A 72 13.56 37.41 11.97
N LEU A 73 14.39 37.15 10.99
CA LEU A 73 14.82 38.14 10.01
C LEU A 73 14.06 37.90 8.70
N ARG A 74 13.27 38.90 8.29
CA ARG A 74 12.50 38.85 7.06
C ARG A 74 13.04 39.84 6.06
N TRP A 75 13.31 39.38 4.86
CA TRP A 75 13.64 40.22 3.72
C TRP A 75 12.50 40.16 2.72
N SER A 76 12.05 41.28 2.18
CA SER A 76 11.04 41.34 1.13
C SER A 76 11.41 42.41 0.09
N ALA A 77 11.12 42.09 -1.17
CA ALA A 77 11.23 43.00 -2.29
C ALA A 77 9.91 42.98 -3.06
N ASN A 78 9.33 44.17 -3.24
CA ASN A 78 8.08 44.34 -3.97
C ASN A 78 8.32 45.32 -5.12
N LEU A 79 7.82 44.94 -6.29
CA LEU A 79 7.72 45.82 -7.44
C LEU A 79 6.27 46.01 -7.79
N THR A 80 5.76 47.23 -7.67
CA THR A 80 4.36 47.54 -7.93
C THR A 80 4.27 48.58 -9.03
N GLN A 81 3.59 48.26 -10.11
CA GLN A 81 3.24 49.21 -11.15
C GLN A 81 1.73 49.51 -11.06
N THR A 82 1.46 50.80 -10.85
CA THR A 82 0.08 51.26 -10.72
C THR A 82 -0.30 52.05 -11.98
N PHE A 83 -1.32 51.55 -12.68
CA PHE A 83 -1.91 52.27 -13.82
C PHE A 83 -3.19 52.95 -13.33
N GLY A 84 -3.21 54.27 -13.27
CA GLY A 84 -4.36 55.02 -12.82
C GLY A 84 -4.75 56.09 -13.84
N ARG A 85 -6.06 56.31 -14.04
CA ARG A 85 -6.60 57.48 -14.70
C ARG A 85 -7.44 58.27 -13.70
N VAL A 86 -6.96 59.43 -13.32
CA VAL A 86 -7.72 60.35 -12.46
C VAL A 86 -8.43 61.38 -13.31
N ARG A 87 -9.77 61.44 -13.21
CA ARG A 87 -10.58 62.54 -13.75
C ARG A 87 -10.92 63.47 -12.61
N THR A 88 -10.39 64.66 -12.68
CA THR A 88 -10.76 65.76 -11.76
C THR A 88 -11.97 66.51 -12.33
N ALA A 89 -13.01 66.63 -11.52
CA ALA A 89 -14.31 67.25 -11.92
C ALA A 89 -14.19 68.74 -12.34
N ALA A 90 -13.05 69.38 -12.06
CA ALA A 90 -12.80 70.79 -12.38
C ALA A 90 -12.11 71.04 -13.74
N THR A 91 -11.51 70.02 -14.34
CA THR A 91 -10.87 70.10 -15.65
C THR A 91 -11.10 68.80 -16.41
N VAL A 92 -11.59 68.89 -17.65
CA VAL A 92 -11.96 67.74 -18.52
C VAL A 92 -10.71 66.92 -18.95
N THR A 93 -9.57 67.14 -18.32
CA THR A 93 -8.32 66.47 -18.66
C THR A 93 -8.14 65.22 -17.83
N SER A 94 -8.05 64.06 -18.47
CA SER A 94 -7.62 62.81 -17.85
C SER A 94 -6.11 62.76 -17.78
N ILE A 95 -5.57 62.76 -16.58
CA ILE A 95 -4.15 62.52 -16.34
C ILE A 95 -3.94 61.03 -16.14
N SER A 96 -3.14 60.38 -16.97
CA SER A 96 -2.65 59.02 -16.74
C SER A 96 -1.51 59.07 -15.74
N ASN A 97 -1.65 58.36 -14.64
CA ASN A 97 -0.56 58.17 -13.67
C ASN A 97 -0.07 56.76 -13.81
N ASP A 98 1.11 56.62 -14.43
CA ASP A 98 1.84 55.35 -14.48
C ASP A 98 2.97 55.47 -13.48
N ASP A 99 2.80 54.80 -12.33
CA ASP A 99 3.76 54.86 -11.23
C ASP A 99 4.37 53.49 -11.00
N LEU A 100 5.70 53.41 -11.10
CA LEU A 100 6.48 52.21 -10.80
C LEU A 100 7.17 52.37 -9.45
N THR A 101 6.72 51.68 -8.46
CA THR A 101 7.30 51.69 -7.11
C THR A 101 8.07 50.41 -6.85
N ALA A 102 9.36 50.52 -6.55
CA ALA A 102 10.19 49.45 -6.06
C ALA A 102 10.43 49.64 -4.56
N ALA A 103 10.09 48.66 -3.75
CA ALA A 103 10.34 48.69 -2.31
C ALA A 103 11.11 47.44 -1.87
N VAL A 104 12.22 47.66 -1.16
CA VAL A 104 13.01 46.62 -0.51
C VAL A 104 12.95 46.88 0.99
N SER A 105 12.59 45.86 1.76
CA SER A 105 12.54 45.98 3.22
C SER A 105 13.25 44.82 3.90
N LEU A 106 13.91 45.13 5.00
CA LEU A 106 14.50 44.18 5.92
C LEU A 106 13.89 44.44 7.29
N ALA A 107 13.19 43.44 7.84
CA ALA A 107 12.56 43.50 9.16
C ALA A 107 13.15 42.45 10.06
N ALA A 108 13.50 42.82 11.28
CA ALA A 108 13.90 41.91 12.37
C ALA A 108 12.81 41.94 13.44
N GLU A 109 12.31 40.77 13.79
CA GLU A 109 11.27 40.61 14.84
C GLU A 109 11.78 39.71 15.95
N LEU A 110 11.75 40.19 17.18
CA LEU A 110 12.07 39.40 18.37
C LEU A 110 11.05 39.71 19.46
N VAL A 111 10.36 38.70 19.92
CA VAL A 111 9.47 38.83 21.08
C VAL A 111 10.31 38.70 22.34
N LEU A 112 10.33 39.78 23.12
CA LEU A 112 11.15 39.85 24.34
C LEU A 112 10.46 39.18 25.53
N TYR A 113 9.13 39.25 25.59
CA TYR A 113 8.36 38.67 26.71
C TYR A 113 6.92 38.34 26.26
N ASP A 114 6.43 37.14 26.55
CA ASP A 114 5.11 36.62 26.18
C ASP A 114 4.41 35.84 27.28
N PHE A 115 4.79 36.04 28.56
CA PHE A 115 4.28 35.29 29.70
C PHE A 115 4.42 33.77 29.60
N GLY A 116 5.41 33.28 28.85
CA GLY A 116 5.68 31.84 28.65
C GLY A 116 4.80 31.15 27.61
N SER A 117 3.96 31.88 26.89
CA SER A 117 3.02 31.31 25.89
C SER A 117 3.71 30.46 24.86
N ARG A 118 4.84 30.90 24.31
CA ARG A 118 5.62 30.15 23.32
C ARG A 118 6.27 28.90 23.88
N GLN A 119 6.74 28.98 25.14
CA GLN A 119 7.32 27.82 25.81
C GLN A 119 6.29 26.73 26.04
N PHE A 120 5.09 27.08 26.54
CA PHE A 120 3.98 26.14 26.67
C PHE A 120 3.52 25.58 25.32
N ARG A 121 3.58 26.37 24.25
CA ARG A 121 3.30 25.87 22.90
C ARG A 121 4.31 24.80 22.46
N VAL A 122 5.59 24.99 22.72
CA VAL A 122 6.63 23.98 22.46
C VAL A 122 6.36 22.70 23.25
N GLU A 123 6.00 22.83 24.51
CA GLU A 123 5.66 21.67 25.36
C GLU A 123 4.42 20.95 24.82
N ALA A 124 3.36 21.66 24.47
CA ALA A 124 2.16 21.09 23.86
C ALA A 124 2.47 20.35 22.54
N THR A 125 3.38 20.91 21.72
CA THR A 125 3.78 20.23 20.47
C THR A 125 4.57 18.95 20.76
N LYS A 126 5.41 18.91 21.79
CA LYS A 126 6.10 17.69 22.22
C LYS A 126 5.11 16.60 22.66
N GLU A 127 4.08 16.97 23.42
CA GLU A 127 3.03 16.04 23.80
C GLU A 127 2.26 15.50 22.59
N THR A 128 2.07 16.33 21.55
CA THR A 128 1.48 15.89 20.28
C THR A 128 2.36 14.84 19.58
N VAL A 129 3.69 14.96 19.62
CA VAL A 129 4.61 13.94 19.10
C VAL A 129 4.45 12.63 19.87
N LEU A 130 4.34 12.68 21.21
CA LEU A 130 4.11 11.48 22.01
C LEU A 130 2.78 10.82 21.65
N ALA A 131 1.71 11.60 21.49
CA ALA A 131 0.41 11.08 21.04
C ALA A 131 0.49 10.44 19.64
N THR A 132 1.25 11.05 18.71
CA THR A 132 1.47 10.49 17.37
C THR A 132 2.27 9.18 17.43
N ARG A 133 3.19 9.05 18.36
CA ARG A 133 3.95 7.80 18.60
C ARG A 133 3.05 6.67 19.09
N GLU A 134 2.16 6.96 20.03
CA GLU A 134 1.16 5.99 20.50
C GLU A 134 0.16 5.62 19.39
N ALA A 135 -0.21 6.59 18.55
CA ALA A 135 -1.03 6.33 17.36
C ALA A 135 -0.33 5.37 16.38
N LEU A 136 0.99 5.53 16.15
CA LEU A 136 1.76 4.59 15.34
C LEU A 136 1.73 3.18 15.92
N LEU A 137 1.88 3.01 17.23
CA LEU A 137 1.77 1.71 17.89
C LEU A 137 0.40 1.06 17.68
N ASN A 138 -0.67 1.85 17.73
CA ASN A 138 -2.02 1.36 17.41
C ASN A 138 -2.12 0.89 15.95
N ILE A 139 -1.52 1.60 15.01
CA ILE A 139 -1.48 1.18 13.59
C ILE A 139 -0.66 -0.12 13.43
N GLU A 140 0.45 -0.28 14.13
CA GLU A 140 1.22 -1.53 14.13
C GLU A 140 0.35 -2.71 14.59
N GLN A 141 -0.41 -2.54 15.68
CA GLN A 141 -1.33 -3.58 16.15
C GLN A 141 -2.44 -3.90 15.13
N GLN A 142 -2.97 -2.89 14.46
CA GLN A 142 -3.99 -3.09 13.42
C GLN A 142 -3.44 -3.86 12.20
N VAL A 143 -2.22 -3.53 11.75
CA VAL A 143 -1.56 -4.23 10.65
C VAL A 143 -1.33 -5.70 11.02
N LEU A 144 -0.82 -5.97 12.22
CA LEU A 144 -0.61 -7.34 12.69
C LEU A 144 -1.93 -8.10 12.82
N LEU A 145 -2.98 -7.48 13.37
CA LEU A 145 -4.30 -8.10 13.48
C LEU A 145 -4.87 -8.44 12.10
N ARG A 146 -4.72 -7.54 11.13
CA ARG A 146 -5.15 -7.80 9.75
C ARG A 146 -4.37 -8.95 9.12
N GLY A 147 -3.06 -9.01 9.35
CA GLY A 147 -2.21 -10.15 8.91
C GLY A 147 -2.67 -11.48 9.50
N VAL A 148 -3.00 -11.53 10.80
CA VAL A 148 -3.57 -12.73 11.43
C VAL A 148 -4.90 -13.11 10.79
N SER A 149 -5.80 -12.13 10.58
CA SER A 149 -7.12 -12.36 10.00
C SER A 149 -7.02 -12.90 8.57
N ALA A 150 -6.15 -12.33 7.75
CA ALA A 150 -5.92 -12.78 6.37
C ALA A 150 -5.35 -14.21 6.34
N TYR A 151 -4.32 -14.49 7.14
CA TYR A 151 -3.74 -15.83 7.25
C TYR A 151 -4.76 -16.89 7.67
N MET A 152 -5.55 -16.61 8.72
CA MET A 152 -6.59 -17.52 9.20
C MET A 152 -7.72 -17.67 8.19
N GLY A 153 -8.05 -16.59 7.45
CA GLY A 153 -9.06 -16.62 6.38
C GLY A 153 -8.70 -17.57 5.25
N VAL A 154 -7.42 -17.63 4.86
CA VAL A 154 -6.95 -18.60 3.85
C VAL A 154 -7.10 -20.04 4.36
N ILE A 155 -6.72 -20.31 5.61
CA ILE A 155 -6.86 -21.65 6.21
C ILE A 155 -8.33 -22.06 6.26
N GLU A 156 -9.21 -21.19 6.77
CA GLU A 156 -10.64 -21.43 6.85
C GLU A 156 -11.25 -21.71 5.47
N ALA A 157 -10.96 -20.87 4.48
CA ALA A 157 -11.47 -21.05 3.12
C ALA A 157 -10.99 -22.36 2.50
N ASN A 158 -9.76 -22.77 2.73
CA ASN A 158 -9.21 -24.04 2.24
C ASN A 158 -9.95 -25.25 2.86
N GLU A 159 -10.17 -25.24 4.17
CA GLU A 159 -10.94 -26.29 4.86
C GLU A 159 -12.38 -26.32 4.38
N PHE A 160 -12.98 -25.16 4.07
CA PHE A 160 -14.32 -25.07 3.51
C PHE A 160 -14.42 -25.71 2.13
N VAL A 161 -13.43 -25.48 1.26
CA VAL A 161 -13.34 -26.13 -0.06
C VAL A 161 -13.22 -27.65 0.11
N ALA A 162 -12.38 -28.13 1.04
CA ALA A 162 -12.24 -29.56 1.33
C ALA A 162 -13.57 -30.17 1.78
N LEU A 163 -14.31 -29.49 2.66
CA LEU A 163 -15.63 -29.89 3.12
C LEU A 163 -16.63 -29.97 1.96
N ARG A 164 -16.69 -28.95 1.09
CA ARG A 164 -17.59 -28.90 -0.08
C ARG A 164 -17.26 -29.97 -1.10
N ASN A 165 -15.99 -30.26 -1.34
CA ASN A 165 -15.57 -31.39 -2.17
C ASN A 165 -16.06 -32.73 -1.63
N ASN A 166 -15.94 -32.96 -0.33
CA ASN A 166 -16.49 -34.15 0.32
C ASN A 166 -18.01 -34.27 0.14
N ASN A 167 -18.72 -33.15 0.30
CA ASN A 167 -20.16 -33.12 0.10
C ASN A 167 -20.56 -33.47 -1.34
N VAL A 168 -19.86 -32.91 -2.34
CA VAL A 168 -20.11 -33.28 -3.75
C VAL A 168 -19.83 -34.76 -4.00
N ARG A 169 -18.78 -35.32 -3.40
CA ARG A 169 -18.47 -36.75 -3.51
C ARG A 169 -19.57 -37.62 -2.93
N LEU A 170 -20.08 -37.30 -1.73
CA LEU A 170 -21.15 -38.03 -1.09
C LEU A 170 -22.46 -37.98 -1.89
N LEU A 171 -22.87 -36.79 -2.35
CA LEU A 171 -24.07 -36.61 -3.16
C LEU A 171 -23.94 -37.25 -4.56
N THR A 172 -22.75 -37.41 -5.08
CA THR A 172 -22.51 -38.17 -6.31
C THR A 172 -22.79 -39.67 -6.07
N GLN A 173 -22.33 -40.20 -4.95
CA GLN A 173 -22.60 -41.61 -4.58
C GLN A 173 -24.10 -41.85 -4.30
N GLU A 174 -24.77 -40.89 -3.63
CA GLU A 174 -26.19 -40.95 -3.38
C GLU A 174 -27.01 -40.91 -4.67
N LEU A 175 -26.66 -40.08 -5.62
CA LEU A 175 -27.29 -40.07 -6.94
C LEU A 175 -27.10 -41.41 -7.66
N GLN A 176 -25.91 -41.99 -7.62
CA GLN A 176 -25.67 -43.32 -8.19
C GLN A 176 -26.54 -44.38 -7.53
N ALA A 177 -26.59 -44.40 -6.22
CA ALA A 177 -27.45 -45.35 -5.48
C ALA A 177 -28.95 -45.14 -5.77
N ALA A 178 -29.40 -43.90 -5.96
CA ALA A 178 -30.78 -43.62 -6.36
C ALA A 178 -31.07 -44.09 -7.81
N GLN A 179 -30.12 -43.99 -8.72
CA GLN A 179 -30.22 -44.51 -10.08
C GLN A 179 -30.30 -46.04 -10.10
N ASP A 180 -29.43 -46.73 -9.35
CA ASP A 180 -29.38 -48.18 -9.25
C ASP A 180 -30.72 -48.74 -8.67
N ARG A 181 -31.30 -48.08 -7.63
CA ARG A 181 -32.59 -48.45 -7.07
C ARG A 181 -33.76 -48.16 -8.01
N PHE A 182 -33.66 -47.14 -8.83
CA PHE A 182 -34.67 -46.83 -9.84
C PHE A 182 -34.70 -47.91 -10.93
N GLU A 183 -33.55 -48.42 -11.35
CA GLU A 183 -33.44 -49.47 -12.36
C GLU A 183 -34.13 -50.78 -11.92
N VAL A 184 -34.11 -51.08 -10.61
CA VAL A 184 -34.80 -52.24 -10.02
C VAL A 184 -36.23 -51.93 -9.57
N GLY A 185 -36.73 -50.70 -9.74
CA GLY A 185 -38.12 -50.31 -9.46
C GLY A 185 -38.41 -49.98 -7.98
N GLU A 186 -37.39 -49.79 -7.14
CA GLU A 186 -37.56 -49.48 -5.72
C GLU A 186 -37.88 -48.01 -5.39
N VAL A 187 -37.47 -47.09 -6.29
CA VAL A 187 -37.68 -45.65 -6.10
C VAL A 187 -38.31 -45.02 -7.35
N THR A 188 -38.81 -43.79 -7.20
CA THR A 188 -39.50 -43.08 -8.26
C THR A 188 -38.51 -42.21 -9.08
N ARG A 189 -38.96 -41.81 -10.27
CA ARG A 189 -38.21 -40.88 -11.12
C ARG A 189 -38.00 -39.50 -10.44
N THR A 190 -38.92 -39.15 -9.53
CA THR A 190 -38.84 -37.92 -8.73
C THR A 190 -37.69 -37.97 -7.74
N ASP A 191 -37.42 -39.15 -7.14
CA ASP A 191 -36.31 -39.30 -6.18
C ASP A 191 -34.97 -39.15 -6.87
N VAL A 192 -34.81 -39.71 -8.08
CA VAL A 192 -33.58 -39.50 -8.89
C VAL A 192 -33.41 -38.02 -9.26
N ALA A 193 -34.50 -37.35 -9.67
CA ALA A 193 -34.46 -35.94 -10.00
C ALA A 193 -34.10 -35.05 -8.80
N LEU A 194 -34.59 -35.43 -7.60
CA LEU A 194 -34.21 -34.73 -6.35
C LEU A 194 -32.74 -34.91 -6.03
N ALA A 195 -32.18 -36.13 -6.14
CA ALA A 195 -30.76 -36.38 -5.93
C ALA A 195 -29.87 -35.60 -6.95
N GLN A 196 -30.33 -35.52 -8.22
CA GLN A 196 -29.66 -34.70 -9.25
C GLN A 196 -29.65 -33.21 -8.88
N ALA A 197 -30.77 -32.67 -8.39
CA ALA A 197 -30.90 -31.29 -7.97
C ALA A 197 -29.99 -30.99 -6.78
N GLN A 198 -29.90 -31.87 -5.79
CA GLN A 198 -29.01 -31.75 -4.63
C GLN A 198 -27.55 -31.77 -5.04
N LEU A 199 -27.16 -32.67 -5.96
CA LEU A 199 -25.78 -32.67 -6.49
C LEU A 199 -25.44 -31.37 -7.26
N ALA A 200 -26.38 -30.87 -8.06
CA ALA A 200 -26.20 -29.61 -8.77
C ALA A 200 -26.00 -28.42 -7.80
N GLN A 201 -26.79 -28.39 -6.72
CA GLN A 201 -26.64 -27.40 -5.64
C GLN A 201 -25.31 -27.51 -4.93
N ALA A 202 -24.84 -28.73 -4.63
CA ALA A 202 -23.54 -28.93 -3.98
C ALA A 202 -22.38 -28.48 -4.87
N ARG A 203 -22.43 -28.74 -6.19
CA ARG A 203 -21.45 -28.25 -7.15
C ARG A 203 -21.43 -26.74 -7.24
N SER A 204 -22.57 -26.09 -7.21
CA SER A 204 -22.65 -24.62 -7.14
C SER A 204 -22.02 -24.08 -5.84
N GLY A 205 -22.29 -24.74 -4.71
CA GLY A 205 -21.69 -24.40 -3.42
C GLY A 205 -20.17 -24.60 -3.39
N LEU A 206 -19.64 -25.61 -4.10
CA LEU A 206 -18.20 -25.79 -4.26
C LEU A 206 -17.58 -24.66 -5.09
N ALA A 207 -18.17 -24.33 -6.23
CA ALA A 207 -17.67 -23.24 -7.06
C ALA A 207 -17.67 -21.88 -6.33
N ALA A 208 -18.65 -21.65 -5.44
CA ALA A 208 -18.66 -20.47 -4.58
C ALA A 208 -17.50 -20.50 -3.56
N ALA A 209 -17.27 -21.66 -2.91
CA ALA A 209 -16.17 -21.82 -1.95
C ALA A 209 -14.78 -21.66 -2.60
N ASP A 210 -14.61 -22.14 -3.83
CA ASP A 210 -13.37 -21.92 -4.62
C ASP A 210 -13.15 -20.42 -4.89
N GLY A 211 -14.22 -19.69 -5.21
CA GLY A 211 -14.16 -18.23 -5.38
C GLY A 211 -13.83 -17.49 -4.07
N ASP A 212 -14.33 -17.96 -2.93
CA ASP A 212 -14.02 -17.42 -1.62
C ASP A 212 -12.55 -17.65 -1.25
N LEU A 213 -12.01 -18.85 -1.55
CA LEU A 213 -10.59 -19.17 -1.36
C LEU A 213 -9.69 -18.24 -2.17
N LEU A 214 -10.00 -18.02 -3.45
CA LEU A 214 -9.23 -17.10 -4.29
C LEU A 214 -9.23 -15.67 -3.70
N ARG A 215 -10.37 -15.19 -3.21
CA ARG A 215 -10.44 -13.88 -2.53
C ARG A 215 -9.61 -13.82 -1.25
N ALA A 216 -9.63 -14.89 -0.45
CA ALA A 216 -8.82 -14.96 0.76
C ALA A 216 -7.31 -14.95 0.45
N ILE A 217 -6.88 -15.61 -0.64
CA ILE A 217 -5.48 -15.60 -1.10
C ILE A 217 -5.07 -14.20 -1.58
N GLU A 218 -5.94 -13.49 -2.29
CA GLU A 218 -5.65 -12.13 -2.76
C GLU A 218 -5.61 -11.10 -1.62
N GLU A 219 -6.33 -11.34 -0.52
CA GLU A 219 -6.28 -10.48 0.66
C GLU A 219 -5.02 -10.70 1.49
N TYR A 220 -4.49 -11.95 1.48
CA TYR A 220 -3.27 -12.35 2.15
C TYR A 220 -2.03 -11.85 1.43
#